data_d4956cd3fd197eda4313bf6d1bda45b9
#
_entry.id   d4956cd3fd197eda4313bf6d1bda45b9
#
_cell.length_a   1.000
_cell.length_b   1.000
_cell.length_c   1.000
_cell.angle_alpha   90.00
_cell.angle_beta   90.00
_cell.angle_gamma   90.00
#
_symmetry.space_group_name_H-M   'P 1'
#
loop_
_entity.id
_entity.type
_entity.pdbx_description
1 polymer ?
#
loop_
_entity_poly.entity_id
_entity_poly.type
_entity_poly.pdbx_seq_one_letter_code
_entity_poly.pdbx_strand_id
1 'polypeptide(L)'
;MNAFTNILVAYDGSNHSLKALNLAAKIAQCSDGKLKVLFVFDKVPTIFGDDETEHFVERAISKGRDILGEATAHLHETGIEFSTATVEGPAAEAILRVAQAEGCDLIVMGSRGLGMMQGLLLGSVSYRVLHHAQIPVLIVR
;
A
#
# COMPACT_ATOMS: atom_id res chain seq x y z
N MET A 1 -12.21 -23.71 -3.62
CA MET A 1 -12.32 -22.25 -3.85
C MET A 1 -11.36 -21.54 -2.91
N ASN A 2 -10.41 -20.83 -3.49
CA ASN A 2 -9.42 -20.11 -2.69
C ASN A 2 -9.91 -18.70 -2.37
N ALA A 3 -9.92 -18.35 -1.10
CA ALA A 3 -10.19 -16.98 -0.68
C ALA A 3 -8.90 -16.15 -0.80
N PHE A 4 -9.06 -14.85 -1.05
CA PHE A 4 -7.96 -13.88 -1.06
C PHE A 4 -6.90 -14.19 -2.11
N THR A 5 -7.34 -14.22 -3.37
CA THR A 5 -6.45 -14.49 -4.50
C THR A 5 -5.90 -13.23 -5.16
N ASN A 6 -6.44 -12.06 -4.84
CA ASN A 6 -5.98 -10.79 -5.39
C ASN A 6 -5.88 -9.76 -4.25
N ILE A 7 -4.69 -9.63 -3.68
CA ILE A 7 -4.46 -8.94 -2.42
C ILE A 7 -3.73 -7.62 -2.67
N LEU A 8 -4.27 -6.53 -2.13
CA LEU A 8 -3.59 -5.22 -2.15
C LEU A 8 -2.86 -5.02 -0.82
N VAL A 9 -1.59 -4.64 -0.90
CA VAL A 9 -0.78 -4.27 0.27
C VAL A 9 -0.40 -2.80 0.14
N ALA A 10 -0.74 -1.99 1.13
CA ALA A 10 -0.26 -0.61 1.23
C ALA A 10 1.11 -0.63 1.92
N TYR A 11 2.14 -0.13 1.22
CA TYR A 11 3.52 -0.19 1.67
C TYR A 11 4.16 1.19 1.59
N ASP A 12 4.68 1.68 2.73
CA ASP A 12 5.32 2.99 2.82
C ASP A 12 6.76 2.92 3.32
N GLY A 13 7.31 1.72 3.47
CA GLY A 13 8.67 1.49 3.99
C GLY A 13 8.74 1.43 5.51
N SER A 14 7.65 1.65 6.24
CA SER A 14 7.62 1.53 7.68
C SER A 14 7.71 0.08 8.14
N ASN A 15 8.08 -0.14 9.40
CA ASN A 15 8.13 -1.48 9.98
C ASN A 15 6.76 -2.16 9.97
N HIS A 16 5.70 -1.41 10.25
CA HIS A 16 4.33 -1.92 10.21
C HIS A 16 3.94 -2.36 8.80
N SER A 17 4.30 -1.58 7.77
CA SER A 17 4.00 -1.95 6.39
C SER A 17 4.83 -3.15 5.93
N LEU A 18 6.05 -3.31 6.43
CA LEU A 18 6.86 -4.49 6.14
C LEU A 18 6.24 -5.75 6.75
N LYS A 19 5.75 -5.67 7.99
CA LYS A 19 5.01 -6.77 8.61
C LYS A 19 3.76 -7.13 7.81
N ALA A 20 3.04 -6.11 7.33
CA ALA A 20 1.87 -6.30 6.49
C ALA A 20 2.24 -7.01 5.18
N LEU A 21 3.32 -6.60 4.54
CA LEU A 21 3.82 -7.21 3.30
C LEU A 21 4.15 -8.68 3.51
N ASN A 22 4.86 -9.00 4.59
CA ASN A 22 5.27 -10.37 4.90
C ASN A 22 4.04 -11.26 5.16
N LEU A 23 3.05 -10.75 5.89
CA LEU A 23 1.84 -11.51 6.16
C LEU A 23 1.00 -11.70 4.89
N ALA A 24 0.86 -10.65 4.08
CA ALA A 24 0.15 -10.75 2.79
C ALA A 24 0.81 -11.78 1.87
N ALA A 25 2.15 -11.83 1.86
CA ALA A 25 2.87 -12.82 1.07
C ALA A 25 2.54 -14.25 1.52
N LYS A 26 2.49 -14.49 2.84
CA LYS A 26 2.10 -15.80 3.38
C LYS A 26 0.67 -16.18 2.99
N ILE A 27 -0.25 -15.22 3.06
CA ILE A 27 -1.64 -15.47 2.65
C ILE A 27 -1.69 -15.83 1.16
N ALA A 28 -0.99 -15.07 0.32
CA ALA A 28 -0.93 -15.33 -1.12
C ALA A 28 -0.34 -16.72 -1.42
N GLN A 29 0.70 -17.13 -0.70
CA GLN A 29 1.26 -18.48 -0.85
C GLN A 29 0.24 -19.57 -0.54
N CYS A 30 -0.53 -19.37 0.55
CA CYS A 30 -1.53 -20.36 0.97
C CYS A 30 -2.73 -20.42 0.01
N SER A 31 -3.10 -19.31 -0.61
CA SER A 31 -4.28 -19.21 -1.46
C SER A 31 -3.97 -19.28 -2.96
N ASP A 32 -2.68 -19.44 -3.32
CA ASP A 32 -2.23 -19.37 -4.70
C ASP A 32 -2.64 -18.04 -5.34
N GLY A 33 -2.52 -16.98 -4.56
CA GLY A 33 -2.91 -15.63 -4.94
C GLY A 33 -1.74 -14.77 -5.41
N LYS A 34 -2.06 -13.52 -5.74
CA LYS A 34 -1.08 -12.52 -6.18
C LYS A 34 -1.22 -11.26 -5.34
N LEU A 35 -0.14 -10.48 -5.31
CA LEU A 35 -0.09 -9.21 -4.59
C LEU A 35 -0.03 -8.02 -5.53
N LYS A 36 -0.71 -6.96 -5.14
CA LYS A 36 -0.51 -5.61 -5.67
C LYS A 36 0.09 -4.79 -4.54
N VAL A 37 1.35 -4.38 -4.68
CA VAL A 37 2.04 -3.57 -3.67
C VAL A 37 1.94 -2.11 -4.08
N LEU A 38 1.32 -1.31 -3.24
CA LEU A 38 0.97 0.07 -3.54
C LEU A 38 1.70 1.03 -2.62
N PHE A 39 2.44 1.96 -3.21
CA PHE A 39 2.98 3.14 -2.53
C PHE A 39 2.16 4.36 -2.92
N VAL A 40 1.71 5.13 -1.94
CA VAL A 40 0.94 6.36 -2.16
C VAL A 40 1.75 7.54 -1.65
N PHE A 41 1.99 8.52 -2.52
CA PHE A 41 2.61 9.77 -2.13
C PHE A 41 1.54 10.85 -1.89
N ASP A 42 1.90 11.85 -1.10
CA ASP A 42 0.97 12.90 -0.72
C ASP A 42 0.47 13.67 -1.94
N LYS A 43 -0.79 14.09 -1.87
CA LYS A 43 -1.38 14.93 -2.92
C LYS A 43 -0.54 16.18 -3.13
N VAL A 44 -0.21 16.46 -4.40
CA VAL A 44 0.59 17.63 -4.75
C VAL A 44 -0.24 18.90 -4.57
N PRO A 45 0.29 19.91 -3.83
CA PRO A 45 -0.42 21.18 -3.68
C PRO A 45 -0.61 21.88 -5.03
N THR A 46 -1.80 22.42 -5.26
CA THR A 46 -2.15 23.10 -6.50
C THR A 46 -1.60 24.53 -6.59
N ILE A 47 -0.99 25.02 -5.52
CA ILE A 47 -0.44 26.38 -5.44
C ILE A 47 0.92 26.51 -6.14
N PHE A 48 1.57 25.39 -6.48
CA PHE A 48 2.83 25.39 -7.19
C PHE A 48 2.62 25.64 -8.69
N GLY A 49 3.58 26.28 -9.35
CA GLY A 49 3.60 26.37 -10.81
C GLY A 49 3.78 24.99 -11.44
N ASP A 50 3.45 24.87 -12.72
CA ASP A 50 3.49 23.61 -13.44
C ASP A 50 4.85 22.92 -13.36
N ASP A 51 5.95 23.67 -13.50
CA ASP A 51 7.30 23.12 -13.43
C ASP A 51 7.63 22.56 -12.05
N GLU A 52 7.26 23.28 -10.98
CA GLU A 52 7.49 22.82 -9.61
C GLU A 52 6.65 21.59 -9.27
N THR A 53 5.41 21.56 -9.74
CA THR A 53 4.51 20.42 -9.58
C THR A 53 5.10 19.19 -10.26
N GLU A 54 5.59 19.34 -11.48
CA GLU A 54 6.20 18.25 -12.24
C GLU A 54 7.44 17.70 -11.54
N HIS A 55 8.33 18.58 -11.04
CA HIS A 55 9.49 18.17 -10.25
C HIS A 55 9.10 17.44 -8.96
N PHE A 56 8.07 17.92 -8.29
CA PHE A 56 7.56 17.27 -7.08
C PHE A 56 7.09 15.85 -7.38
N VAL A 57 6.32 15.66 -8.44
CA VAL A 57 5.81 14.34 -8.86
C VAL A 57 6.97 13.43 -9.23
N GLU A 58 7.95 13.91 -9.98
CA GLU A 58 9.12 13.14 -10.37
C GLU A 58 9.89 12.62 -9.15
N ARG A 59 10.10 13.49 -8.14
CA ARG A 59 10.77 13.10 -6.89
C ARG A 59 9.96 12.07 -6.12
N ALA A 60 8.63 12.23 -6.09
CA ALA A 60 7.74 11.30 -5.41
C ALA A 60 7.77 9.91 -6.06
N ILE A 61 7.77 9.87 -7.39
CA ILE A 61 7.84 8.62 -8.14
C ILE A 61 9.21 7.94 -7.92
N SER A 62 10.29 8.72 -7.92
CA SER A 62 11.64 8.20 -7.66
C SER A 62 11.74 7.62 -6.25
N LYS A 63 11.21 8.32 -5.25
CA LYS A 63 11.15 7.82 -3.87
C LYS A 63 10.32 6.55 -3.78
N GLY A 64 9.19 6.51 -4.45
CA GLY A 64 8.34 5.33 -4.50
C GLY A 64 9.05 4.13 -5.11
N ARG A 65 9.83 4.36 -6.16
CA ARG A 65 10.64 3.30 -6.78
C ARG A 65 11.63 2.70 -5.79
N ASP A 66 12.30 3.53 -5.00
CA ASP A 66 13.26 3.07 -4.00
C ASP A 66 12.56 2.28 -2.89
N ILE A 67 11.45 2.79 -2.38
CA ILE A 67 10.65 2.13 -1.34
C ILE A 67 10.10 0.79 -1.84
N LEU A 68 9.52 0.78 -3.03
CA LEU A 68 8.97 -0.45 -3.62
C LEU A 68 10.06 -1.43 -4.01
N GLY A 69 11.28 -0.95 -4.29
CA GLY A 69 12.44 -1.81 -4.55
C GLY A 69 12.78 -2.69 -3.36
N GLU A 70 12.66 -2.16 -2.14
CA GLU A 70 12.84 -2.94 -0.92
C GLU A 70 11.78 -4.04 -0.81
N ALA A 71 10.52 -3.70 -1.06
CA ALA A 71 9.42 -4.66 -1.03
C ALA A 71 9.61 -5.75 -2.09
N THR A 72 10.00 -5.38 -3.31
CA THR A 72 10.23 -6.31 -4.41
C THR A 72 11.34 -7.31 -4.08
N ALA A 73 12.42 -6.84 -3.46
CA ALA A 73 13.52 -7.71 -3.06
C ALA A 73 13.05 -8.81 -2.11
N HIS A 74 12.19 -8.48 -1.16
CA HIS A 74 11.59 -9.48 -0.27
C HIS A 74 10.67 -10.45 -1.02
N LEU A 75 9.88 -9.95 -1.96
CA LEU A 75 8.88 -10.77 -2.65
C LEU A 75 9.49 -11.72 -3.67
N HIS A 76 10.59 -11.35 -4.31
CA HIS A 76 11.27 -12.21 -5.28
C HIS A 76 11.69 -13.55 -4.68
N GLU A 77 12.05 -13.56 -3.41
CA GLU A 77 12.45 -14.77 -2.71
C GLU A 77 11.29 -15.72 -2.44
N THR A 78 10.06 -15.22 -2.48
CA THR A 78 8.87 -16.00 -2.15
C THR A 78 8.28 -16.76 -3.34
N GLY A 79 8.62 -16.36 -4.56
CA GLY A 79 8.04 -16.94 -5.78
C GLY A 79 6.60 -16.53 -6.06
N ILE A 80 6.05 -15.60 -5.29
CA ILE A 80 4.68 -15.12 -5.47
C ILE A 80 4.60 -14.18 -6.67
N GLU A 81 3.52 -14.27 -7.43
CA GLU A 81 3.20 -13.29 -8.46
C GLU A 81 2.85 -11.95 -7.81
N PHE A 82 3.49 -10.87 -8.25
CA PHE A 82 3.18 -9.55 -7.72
C PHE A 82 3.40 -8.47 -8.77
N SER A 83 2.75 -7.32 -8.54
CA SER A 83 3.00 -6.09 -9.27
C SER A 83 3.07 -4.93 -8.29
N THR A 84 3.65 -3.82 -8.72
CA THR A 84 3.79 -2.62 -7.89
C THR A 84 3.18 -1.41 -8.59
N ALA A 85 2.78 -0.42 -7.81
CA ALA A 85 2.31 0.85 -8.35
C ALA A 85 2.60 1.98 -7.35
N THR A 86 2.88 3.16 -7.91
CA THR A 86 3.02 4.40 -7.17
C THR A 86 1.93 5.34 -7.64
N VAL A 87 1.11 5.83 -6.71
CA VAL A 87 -0.03 6.70 -7.04
C VAL A 87 -0.07 7.91 -6.11
N GLU A 88 -0.70 8.97 -6.59
CA GLU A 88 -0.91 10.19 -5.81
C GLU A 88 -2.08 10.00 -4.85
N GLY A 89 -1.92 10.52 -3.61
CA GLY A 89 -2.95 10.50 -2.58
C GLY A 89 -4.12 11.45 -2.83
N PRO A 90 -4.98 11.62 -1.88
CA PRO A 90 -4.88 11.18 -0.48
C PRO A 90 -4.82 9.66 -0.32
N ALA A 91 -4.08 9.20 0.68
CA ALA A 91 -3.70 7.78 0.76
C ALA A 91 -4.89 6.83 0.88
N ALA A 92 -5.82 7.09 1.79
CA ALA A 92 -6.97 6.20 1.99
C ALA A 92 -7.82 6.08 0.74
N GLU A 93 -8.13 7.20 0.10
CA GLU A 93 -8.92 7.24 -1.13
C GLU A 93 -8.21 6.51 -2.29
N ALA A 94 -6.89 6.69 -2.40
CA ALA A 94 -6.09 6.02 -3.42
C ALA A 94 -6.07 4.50 -3.22
N ILE A 95 -5.89 4.04 -1.98
CA ILE A 95 -5.92 2.61 -1.64
C ILE A 95 -7.26 1.99 -2.03
N LEU A 96 -8.36 2.63 -1.64
CA LEU A 96 -9.72 2.14 -1.93
C LEU A 96 -9.99 2.11 -3.44
N ARG A 97 -9.58 3.16 -4.14
CA ARG A 97 -9.76 3.26 -5.60
C ARG A 97 -8.99 2.16 -6.35
N VAL A 98 -7.73 1.95 -5.99
CA VAL A 98 -6.90 0.92 -6.63
C VAL A 98 -7.44 -0.47 -6.32
N ALA A 99 -7.85 -0.73 -5.07
CA ALA A 99 -8.43 -2.01 -4.70
C ALA A 99 -9.67 -2.34 -5.54
N GLN A 100 -10.53 -1.36 -5.75
CA GLN A 100 -11.72 -1.53 -6.57
C GLN A 100 -11.38 -1.71 -8.05
N ALA A 101 -10.53 -0.85 -8.58
CA ALA A 101 -10.15 -0.87 -10.01
C ALA A 101 -9.44 -2.19 -10.39
N GLU A 102 -8.65 -2.74 -9.50
CA GLU A 102 -7.88 -3.97 -9.72
C GLU A 102 -8.65 -5.24 -9.32
N GLY A 103 -9.84 -5.10 -8.79
CA GLY A 103 -10.65 -6.25 -8.36
C GLY A 103 -10.04 -7.00 -7.17
N CYS A 104 -9.40 -6.29 -6.24
CA CYS A 104 -8.82 -6.91 -5.07
C CYS A 104 -9.89 -7.44 -4.12
N ASP A 105 -9.60 -8.54 -3.45
CA ASP A 105 -10.52 -9.20 -2.51
C ASP A 105 -10.04 -9.12 -1.05
N LEU A 106 -8.88 -8.51 -0.82
CA LEU A 106 -8.35 -8.25 0.51
C LEU A 106 -7.41 -7.05 0.44
N ILE A 107 -7.49 -6.18 1.45
CA ILE A 107 -6.49 -5.12 1.68
C ILE A 107 -5.72 -5.50 2.94
N VAL A 108 -4.39 -5.48 2.88
CA VAL A 108 -3.51 -5.69 4.03
C VAL A 108 -2.67 -4.44 4.23
N MET A 109 -2.69 -3.92 5.45
CA MET A 109 -1.92 -2.72 5.75
C MET A 109 -1.49 -2.69 7.21
N GLY A 110 -0.45 -1.94 7.52
CA GLY A 110 -0.01 -1.75 8.89
C GLY A 110 -1.00 -0.89 9.67
N SER A 111 -1.02 -1.08 10.98
CA SER A 111 -1.87 -0.27 11.86
C SER A 111 -1.42 1.19 11.92
N ARG A 112 -0.14 1.45 11.62
CA ARG A 112 0.48 2.79 11.61
C ARG A 112 1.47 2.86 10.44
N GLY A 113 1.66 4.09 9.94
CA GLY A 113 2.70 4.37 8.95
C GLY A 113 3.80 5.24 9.55
N LEU A 114 4.58 5.87 8.69
CA LEU A 114 5.61 6.83 9.06
C LEU A 114 4.98 8.07 9.70
N GLY A 115 5.62 8.63 10.74
CA GLY A 115 5.22 9.89 11.36
C GLY A 115 4.02 9.81 12.30
N MET A 116 3.61 8.64 12.68
CA MET A 116 2.48 8.44 13.60
C MET A 116 2.82 8.79 15.04
N MET A 117 1.85 9.39 15.73
CA MET A 117 1.96 9.64 17.16
C MET A 117 1.87 8.34 17.96
N GLN A 118 2.73 8.22 18.97
CA GLN A 118 2.68 7.07 19.88
C GLN A 118 1.35 7.04 20.64
N GLY A 119 0.87 5.84 20.91
CA GLY A 119 -0.33 5.60 21.71
C GLY A 119 -1.62 5.48 20.92
N LEU A 120 -1.62 5.74 19.62
CA LEU A 120 -2.79 5.49 18.78
C LEU A 120 -2.82 4.04 18.32
N LEU A 121 -3.98 3.40 18.42
CA LEU A 121 -4.16 2.01 17.97
C LEU A 121 -4.15 1.89 16.45
N LEU A 122 -4.73 2.87 15.76
CA LEU A 122 -4.76 2.93 14.30
C LEU A 122 -4.32 4.29 13.81
N GLY A 123 -3.60 4.30 12.69
CA GLY A 123 -3.31 5.53 11.97
C GLY A 123 -4.55 6.08 11.26
N SER A 124 -4.47 7.33 10.86
CA SER A 124 -5.57 7.99 10.15
C SER A 124 -5.91 7.30 8.84
N VAL A 125 -4.91 6.85 8.09
CA VAL A 125 -5.10 6.14 6.81
C VAL A 125 -5.76 4.78 7.05
N SER A 126 -5.23 3.99 8.00
CA SER A 126 -5.78 2.69 8.35
C SER A 126 -7.22 2.79 8.80
N TYR A 127 -7.52 3.78 9.64
CA TYR A 127 -8.87 4.02 10.14
C TYR A 127 -9.83 4.32 8.98
N ARG A 128 -9.44 5.21 8.06
CA ARG A 128 -10.30 5.60 6.94
C ARG A 128 -10.52 4.43 5.97
N VAL A 129 -9.49 3.67 5.68
CA VAL A 129 -9.62 2.49 4.82
C VAL A 129 -10.56 1.48 5.46
N LEU A 130 -10.35 1.17 6.74
CA LEU A 130 -11.19 0.21 7.47
C LEU A 130 -12.66 0.65 7.50
N HIS A 131 -12.90 1.95 7.65
CA HIS A 131 -14.25 2.50 7.74
C HIS A 131 -15.00 2.50 6.40
N HIS A 132 -14.30 2.68 5.29
CA HIS A 132 -14.92 2.84 3.96
C HIS A 132 -14.77 1.63 3.03
N ALA A 133 -13.93 0.66 3.37
CA ALA A 133 -13.71 -0.49 2.51
C ALA A 133 -14.95 -1.37 2.41
N GLN A 134 -15.19 -1.87 1.20
CA GLN A 134 -16.27 -2.81 0.92
C GLN A 134 -15.78 -4.25 0.84
N ILE A 135 -14.48 -4.45 0.94
CA ILE A 135 -13.83 -5.75 1.00
C ILE A 135 -13.13 -5.91 2.34
N PRO A 136 -12.78 -7.14 2.76
CA PRO A 136 -12.05 -7.34 4.01
C PRO A 136 -10.75 -6.55 4.07
N VAL A 137 -10.44 -6.04 5.24
CA VAL A 137 -9.20 -5.30 5.52
C VAL A 137 -8.52 -5.97 6.71
N LEU A 138 -7.26 -6.35 6.52
CA LEU A 138 -6.44 -6.94 7.57
C LEU A 138 -5.44 -5.88 8.04
N ILE A 139 -5.54 -5.52 9.31
CA ILE A 139 -4.66 -4.55 9.95
C ILE A 139 -3.57 -5.30 10.72
N VAL A 140 -2.31 -5.00 10.42
CA VAL A 140 -1.15 -5.66 11.02
C VAL A 140 -0.46 -4.71 11.98
N ARG A 141 -0.30 -5.15 13.22
CA ARG A 141 0.30 -4.37 14.30
C ARG A 141 1.80 -4.61 14.39
#